data_849a3201c8659495910ecf545a155507
#
_entry.id   849a3201c8659495910ecf545a155507
#
_cell.length_a   1.000
_cell.length_b   1.000
_cell.length_c   1.000
_cell.angle_alpha   90.00
_cell.angle_beta   90.00
_cell.angle_gamma   90.00
#
_symmetry.space_group_name_H-M   'P 1'
#
loop_
_entity.id
_entity.type
_entity.pdbx_description
1 polymer ?
#
loop_
_entity_poly.entity_id
_entity_poly.type
_entity_poly.pdbx_seq_one_letter_code
_entity_poly.pdbx_strand_id
1 'polypeptide(L)'
;DATVYLNRQIKRNNERRIEEISDKCLLCGKCTAVCPVGVEGDKLRIAQRSIRKYGYSPDYSNIDTKDLKNGDNIFVSTSNINVSHNENERILYFQGCMTSLTSGISQSTVEILKKAGIDYKIMDENGGICCGRPMWMAGRFEQAKQMIEKNTEIIKASGATTLLLSCPICYKIFKERYKLEGIEVIHHTEFIDRLITQGRISVRRAGTSFVYHDPCELGRGCGIYEEPRRAIG
;
A
#
# COMPACT_ATOMS: atom_id res chain seq x y z
N ASP A 1 -20.29 -20.90 -0.47
CA ASP A 1 -19.75 -19.58 -0.72
C ASP A 1 -19.99 -18.67 0.48
N ALA A 2 -18.89 -18.11 1.05
CA ALA A 2 -18.96 -17.29 2.27
C ALA A 2 -19.78 -16.00 2.09
N THR A 3 -19.85 -15.45 0.87
CA THR A 3 -20.63 -14.24 0.58
C THR A 3 -22.13 -14.55 0.54
N VAL A 4 -22.54 -15.67 -0.06
CA VAL A 4 -23.93 -16.12 -0.06
C VAL A 4 -24.38 -16.43 1.37
N TYR A 5 -23.52 -17.08 2.15
CA TYR A 5 -23.81 -17.39 3.54
C TYR A 5 -23.98 -16.12 4.37
N LEU A 6 -23.09 -15.13 4.23
CA LEU A 6 -23.21 -13.84 4.89
C LEU A 6 -24.53 -13.14 4.55
N ASN A 7 -24.89 -13.08 3.27
CA ASN A 7 -26.16 -12.48 2.83
C ASN A 7 -27.38 -13.17 3.44
N ARG A 8 -27.37 -14.50 3.58
CA ARG A 8 -28.43 -15.23 4.28
C ARG A 8 -28.51 -14.86 5.76
N GLN A 9 -27.37 -14.66 6.44
CA GLN A 9 -27.37 -14.24 7.85
C GLN A 9 -27.88 -12.80 8.00
N ILE A 10 -27.55 -11.90 7.07
CA ILE A 10 -28.10 -10.53 7.05
C ILE A 10 -29.62 -10.56 6.92
N LYS A 11 -30.16 -11.34 5.97
CA LYS A 11 -31.61 -11.49 5.80
C LYS A 11 -32.32 -12.11 7.02
N ARG A 12 -31.63 -12.91 7.80
CA ARG A 12 -32.14 -13.53 9.05
C ARG A 12 -31.91 -12.67 10.29
N ASN A 13 -31.31 -11.50 10.12
CA ASN A 13 -30.92 -10.59 11.22
C ASN A 13 -30.08 -11.27 12.32
N ASN A 14 -29.20 -12.20 11.93
CA ASN A 14 -28.34 -12.95 12.85
C ASN A 14 -27.04 -12.20 13.11
N GLU A 15 -27.09 -11.19 13.97
CA GLU A 15 -25.97 -10.27 14.27
C GLU A 15 -24.69 -11.02 14.64
N ARG A 16 -24.74 -11.97 15.56
CA ARG A 16 -23.56 -12.75 15.99
C ARG A 16 -22.85 -13.44 14.84
N ARG A 17 -23.59 -14.05 13.89
CA ARG A 17 -23.01 -14.72 12.75
C ARG A 17 -22.47 -13.74 11.70
N ILE A 18 -23.16 -12.62 11.53
CA ILE A 18 -22.68 -11.53 10.64
C ILE A 18 -21.33 -11.02 11.14
N GLU A 19 -21.21 -10.76 12.44
CA GLU A 19 -19.97 -10.31 13.08
C GLU A 19 -18.84 -11.33 12.89
N GLU A 20 -19.08 -12.59 13.27
CA GLU A 20 -18.08 -13.64 13.17
C GLU A 20 -17.52 -13.78 11.73
N ILE A 21 -18.39 -13.77 10.72
CA ILE A 21 -17.98 -13.91 9.33
C ILE A 21 -17.22 -12.67 8.84
N SER A 22 -17.68 -11.48 9.24
CA SER A 22 -17.08 -10.22 8.81
C SER A 22 -15.71 -10.02 9.44
N ASP A 23 -15.51 -10.41 10.71
CA ASP A 23 -14.26 -10.24 11.43
C ASP A 23 -13.16 -11.20 10.98
N LYS A 24 -13.52 -12.46 10.74
CA LYS A 24 -12.58 -13.46 10.26
C LYS A 24 -12.16 -13.27 8.78
N CYS A 25 -12.76 -12.30 8.10
CA CYS A 25 -12.45 -12.06 6.69
C CYS A 25 -11.13 -11.28 6.54
N LEU A 26 -10.20 -11.86 5.78
CA LEU A 26 -8.91 -11.22 5.43
C LEU A 26 -9.03 -10.13 4.37
N LEU A 27 -10.22 -9.90 3.80
CA LEU A 27 -10.47 -8.95 2.70
C LEU A 27 -9.57 -9.17 1.47
N CYS A 28 -9.17 -10.42 1.22
CA CYS A 28 -8.24 -10.77 0.13
C CYS A 28 -8.84 -10.67 -1.28
N GLY A 29 -10.10 -10.30 -1.43
CA GLY A 29 -10.78 -10.10 -2.71
C GLY A 29 -11.04 -11.37 -3.54
N LYS A 30 -10.70 -12.59 -3.06
CA LYS A 30 -10.91 -13.81 -3.84
C LYS A 30 -12.40 -14.06 -4.19
N CYS A 31 -13.29 -13.83 -3.23
CA CYS A 31 -14.73 -13.99 -3.47
C CYS A 31 -15.28 -13.01 -4.52
N THR A 32 -14.73 -11.81 -4.59
CA THR A 32 -15.07 -10.79 -5.60
C THR A 32 -14.53 -11.20 -6.97
N ALA A 33 -13.27 -11.62 -7.04
CA ALA A 33 -12.61 -11.99 -8.30
C ALA A 33 -13.23 -13.21 -9.00
N VAL A 34 -13.80 -14.16 -8.24
CA VAL A 34 -14.41 -15.37 -8.80
C VAL A 34 -15.94 -15.28 -8.92
N CYS A 35 -16.53 -14.14 -8.59
CA CYS A 35 -17.98 -13.98 -8.61
C CYS A 35 -18.49 -13.78 -10.04
N PRO A 36 -19.30 -14.71 -10.61
CA PRO A 36 -19.76 -14.59 -12.00
C PRO A 36 -20.77 -13.45 -12.20
N VAL A 37 -21.32 -12.91 -11.12
CA VAL A 37 -22.32 -11.83 -11.14
C VAL A 37 -21.80 -10.53 -10.53
N GLY A 38 -20.47 -10.43 -10.34
CA GLY A 38 -19.80 -9.19 -9.92
C GLY A 38 -20.08 -8.70 -8.49
N VAL A 39 -20.49 -9.60 -7.57
CA VAL A 39 -20.71 -9.22 -6.16
C VAL A 39 -19.38 -8.96 -5.48
N GLU A 40 -19.19 -7.75 -4.97
CA GLU A 40 -17.99 -7.30 -4.24
C GLU A 40 -18.06 -7.73 -2.76
N GLY A 41 -17.79 -9.00 -2.50
CA GLY A 41 -17.93 -9.61 -1.18
C GLY A 41 -17.02 -9.04 -0.10
N ASP A 42 -15.86 -8.51 -0.44
CA ASP A 42 -14.94 -7.82 0.45
C ASP A 42 -15.50 -6.45 0.85
N LYS A 43 -16.05 -5.68 -0.07
CA LYS A 43 -16.70 -4.40 0.24
C LYS A 43 -17.93 -4.56 1.14
N LEU A 44 -18.72 -5.64 0.91
CA LEU A 44 -19.85 -5.98 1.78
C LEU A 44 -19.39 -6.20 3.23
N ARG A 45 -18.24 -6.85 3.44
CA ARG A 45 -17.70 -7.10 4.78
C ARG A 45 -17.18 -5.84 5.45
N ILE A 46 -16.55 -4.94 4.70
CA ILE A 46 -16.15 -3.62 5.21
C ILE A 46 -17.38 -2.83 5.63
N ALA A 47 -18.45 -2.83 4.83
CA ALA A 47 -19.72 -2.18 5.18
C ALA A 47 -20.32 -2.78 6.47
N GLN A 48 -20.31 -4.10 6.63
CA GLN A 48 -20.77 -4.73 7.88
C GLN A 48 -19.90 -4.34 9.09
N ARG A 49 -18.60 -4.14 8.93
CA ARG A 49 -17.74 -3.65 10.00
C ARG A 49 -18.05 -2.19 10.38
N SER A 50 -18.42 -1.35 9.43
CA SER A 50 -18.67 0.09 9.66
C SER A 50 -19.95 0.38 10.45
N ILE A 51 -20.96 -0.48 10.37
CA ILE A 51 -22.26 -0.27 11.04
C ILE A 51 -22.30 -0.78 12.49
N ARG A 52 -21.21 -1.33 13.01
CA ARG A 52 -21.18 -1.91 14.35
C ARG A 52 -21.13 -0.87 15.44
N LYS A 53 -21.93 -1.10 16.50
CA LYS A 53 -21.99 -0.24 17.67
C LYS A 53 -20.65 -0.12 18.40
N TYR A 54 -19.81 -1.17 18.38
CA TYR A 54 -18.52 -1.21 19.09
C TYR A 54 -17.30 -1.23 18.15
N GLY A 55 -17.54 -1.25 16.83
CA GLY A 55 -16.51 -1.29 15.80
C GLY A 55 -15.63 -2.55 15.85
N TYR A 56 -15.21 -3.04 14.68
CA TYR A 56 -14.08 -3.94 14.61
C TYR A 56 -12.84 -3.16 15.03
N SER A 57 -12.23 -3.55 16.13
CA SER A 57 -10.97 -2.99 16.60
C SER A 57 -9.90 -4.07 16.52
N PRO A 58 -9.22 -4.22 15.38
CA PRO A 58 -7.92 -4.87 15.43
C PRO A 58 -7.06 -4.08 16.42
N ASP A 59 -6.25 -4.78 17.17
CA ASP A 59 -5.31 -4.13 18.09
C ASP A 59 -4.23 -3.41 17.27
N TYR A 60 -4.49 -2.18 16.91
CA TYR A 60 -3.54 -1.24 16.32
C TYR A 60 -3.06 -0.24 17.37
N SER A 61 -3.02 -0.63 18.64
CA SER A 61 -2.57 0.21 19.75
C SER A 61 -1.16 0.78 19.52
N ASN A 62 -0.36 0.13 18.67
CA ASN A 62 0.96 0.59 18.29
C ASN A 62 0.99 1.63 17.15
N ILE A 63 -0.15 1.90 16.50
CA ILE A 63 -0.27 2.99 15.53
C ILE A 63 -0.80 4.20 16.29
N ASP A 64 0.10 4.89 17.00
CA ASP A 64 -0.28 6.11 17.71
C ASP A 64 -0.56 7.22 16.69
N THR A 65 -1.83 7.58 16.56
CA THR A 65 -2.26 8.71 15.74
C THR A 65 -1.81 10.06 16.34
N LYS A 66 -1.24 10.05 17.55
CA LYS A 66 -0.72 11.26 18.20
C LYS A 66 0.64 11.68 17.65
N ASP A 67 1.47 10.73 17.20
CA ASP A 67 2.78 11.04 16.59
C ASP A 67 2.68 11.63 15.17
N LEU A 68 1.49 11.65 14.59
CA LEU A 68 1.21 12.34 13.33
C LEU A 68 1.32 13.87 13.43
N LYS A 69 1.60 14.44 14.61
CA LYS A 69 1.60 15.89 14.84
C LYS A 69 2.89 16.60 14.45
N ASN A 70 4.01 15.91 14.29
CA ASN A 70 5.31 16.53 14.02
C ASN A 70 5.85 16.04 12.68
N GLY A 71 5.24 16.53 11.60
CA GLY A 71 5.80 16.43 10.25
C GLY A 71 6.93 17.44 10.05
N ASP A 72 8.00 17.37 10.83
CA ASP A 72 9.22 18.11 10.52
C ASP A 72 9.90 17.45 9.34
N ASN A 73 9.95 18.18 8.23
CA ASN A 73 10.57 17.83 6.97
C ASN A 73 12.07 17.61 7.14
N ILE A 74 12.51 16.38 7.29
CA ILE A 74 13.93 16.05 7.14
C ILE A 74 14.12 15.47 5.73
N PHE A 75 14.53 16.33 4.82
CA PHE A 75 14.95 15.92 3.50
C PHE A 75 16.42 15.50 3.54
N VAL A 76 16.71 14.23 3.29
CA VAL A 76 18.08 13.80 3.02
C VAL A 76 18.39 14.07 1.55
N SER A 77 19.15 15.10 1.29
CA SER A 77 19.75 15.35 -0.01
C SER A 77 20.95 14.41 -0.17
N THR A 78 20.93 13.52 -1.15
CA THR A 78 22.09 12.71 -1.54
C THR A 78 22.98 13.50 -2.51
N SER A 79 23.42 14.69 -2.09
CA SER A 79 24.34 15.50 -2.86
C SER A 79 25.74 14.92 -2.79
N ASN A 80 26.10 13.96 -3.61
CA ASN A 80 27.48 13.63 -4.00
C ASN A 80 27.61 12.39 -4.91
N ILE A 81 26.64 12.15 -5.79
CA ILE A 81 26.84 11.15 -6.85
C ILE A 81 26.65 11.88 -8.18
N ASN A 82 27.73 12.02 -8.95
CA ASN A 82 27.71 12.51 -10.33
C ASN A 82 27.01 11.45 -11.22
N VAL A 83 25.71 11.51 -11.31
CA VAL A 83 24.90 10.72 -12.23
C VAL A 83 24.01 11.69 -12.99
N SER A 84 23.83 11.48 -14.28
CA SER A 84 22.97 12.31 -15.12
C SER A 84 21.55 12.32 -14.54
N HIS A 85 21.23 13.41 -13.85
CA HIS A 85 19.90 13.59 -13.23
C HIS A 85 18.86 13.79 -14.32
N ASN A 86 17.82 13.00 -14.28
CA ASN A 86 16.60 13.36 -14.98
C ASN A 86 15.89 14.39 -14.10
N GLU A 87 16.09 15.68 -14.37
CA GLU A 87 15.54 16.80 -13.58
C GLU A 87 14.02 16.75 -13.37
N ASN A 88 13.34 15.89 -14.13
CA ASN A 88 11.89 15.74 -14.08
C ASN A 88 11.42 14.60 -13.16
N GLU A 89 12.31 13.74 -12.66
CA GLU A 89 11.94 12.57 -11.84
C GLU A 89 12.24 12.84 -10.35
N ARG A 90 11.25 13.35 -9.62
CA ARG A 90 11.34 13.59 -8.17
C ARG A 90 10.54 12.55 -7.43
N ILE A 91 11.24 11.59 -6.79
CA ILE A 91 10.61 10.48 -6.09
C ILE A 91 10.40 10.80 -4.63
N LEU A 92 9.15 10.66 -4.17
CA LEU A 92 8.82 10.56 -2.75
C LEU A 92 8.59 9.09 -2.43
N TYR A 93 9.42 8.53 -1.55
CA TYR A 93 9.29 7.15 -1.10
C TYR A 93 8.50 7.10 0.20
N PHE A 94 7.35 6.43 0.16
CA PHE A 94 6.54 6.12 1.32
C PHE A 94 6.79 4.67 1.72
N GLN A 95 7.49 4.45 2.83
CA GLN A 95 7.85 3.11 3.32
C GLN A 95 6.63 2.37 3.88
N GLY A 96 5.82 3.08 4.67
CA GLY A 96 4.66 2.52 5.37
C GLY A 96 5.03 1.87 6.71
N CYS A 97 4.04 1.75 7.58
CA CYS A 97 4.23 1.29 8.96
C CYS A 97 4.80 -0.14 9.10
N MET A 98 4.54 -1.03 8.13
CA MET A 98 5.05 -2.41 8.14
C MET A 98 6.54 -2.49 7.80
N THR A 99 7.11 -1.48 7.16
CA THR A 99 8.52 -1.48 6.74
C THR A 99 9.47 -1.39 7.94
N SER A 100 9.02 -0.79 9.04
CA SER A 100 9.76 -0.80 10.30
C SER A 100 9.96 -2.23 10.86
N LEU A 101 9.03 -3.13 10.57
CA LEU A 101 9.11 -4.56 10.92
C LEU A 101 9.89 -5.38 9.88
N THR A 102 10.09 -4.84 8.68
CA THR A 102 10.76 -5.50 7.55
C THR A 102 11.82 -4.55 6.95
N SER A 103 12.71 -4.05 7.78
CA SER A 103 13.71 -3.03 7.44
C SER A 103 14.54 -3.36 6.18
N GLY A 104 14.77 -4.64 5.90
CA GLY A 104 15.47 -5.08 4.68
C GLY A 104 14.80 -4.62 3.39
N ILE A 105 13.47 -4.48 3.35
CA ILE A 105 12.76 -4.02 2.14
C ILE A 105 13.08 -2.54 1.87
N SER A 106 13.01 -1.71 2.91
CA SER A 106 13.33 -0.29 2.78
C SER A 106 14.78 -0.07 2.37
N GLN A 107 15.71 -0.72 3.07
CA GLN A 107 17.14 -0.63 2.78
C GLN A 107 17.45 -1.04 1.34
N SER A 108 16.92 -2.19 0.89
CA SER A 108 17.11 -2.66 -0.49
C SER A 108 16.51 -1.71 -1.53
N THR A 109 15.32 -1.16 -1.26
CA THR A 109 14.69 -0.18 -2.16
C THR A 109 15.55 1.07 -2.29
N VAL A 110 16.03 1.61 -1.17
CA VAL A 110 16.92 2.77 -1.14
C VAL A 110 18.24 2.48 -1.87
N GLU A 111 18.83 1.31 -1.69
CA GLU A 111 20.05 0.92 -2.41
C GLU A 111 19.83 0.84 -3.94
N ILE A 112 18.67 0.32 -4.37
CA ILE A 112 18.32 0.28 -5.80
C ILE A 112 18.20 1.70 -6.36
N LEU A 113 17.52 2.61 -5.65
CA LEU A 113 17.39 4.01 -6.06
C LEU A 113 18.77 4.67 -6.20
N LYS A 114 19.66 4.47 -5.21
CA LYS A 114 21.03 4.99 -5.24
C LYS A 114 21.82 4.44 -6.42
N LYS A 115 21.76 3.12 -6.66
CA LYS A 115 22.45 2.47 -7.79
C LYS A 115 21.93 2.93 -9.14
N ALA A 116 20.64 3.23 -9.25
CA ALA A 116 20.02 3.77 -10.43
C ALA A 116 20.27 5.28 -10.62
N GLY A 117 20.96 5.93 -9.68
CA GLY A 117 21.20 7.37 -9.72
C GLY A 117 19.93 8.21 -9.63
N ILE A 118 19.01 7.82 -8.79
CA ILE A 118 17.69 8.47 -8.66
C ILE A 118 17.65 9.29 -7.38
N ASP A 119 17.26 10.56 -7.51
CA ASP A 119 17.00 11.42 -6.36
C ASP A 119 15.65 11.02 -5.73
N TYR A 120 15.67 10.85 -4.42
CA TYR A 120 14.50 10.48 -3.65
C TYR A 120 14.43 11.21 -2.31
N LYS A 121 13.23 11.30 -1.78
CA LYS A 121 12.95 11.73 -0.41
C LYS A 121 12.14 10.65 0.28
N ILE A 122 12.36 10.44 1.57
CA ILE A 122 11.56 9.50 2.36
C ILE A 122 10.50 10.30 3.12
N MET A 123 9.23 9.93 2.94
CA MET A 123 8.11 10.64 3.56
C MET A 123 7.98 10.35 5.05
N ASP A 124 8.31 9.13 5.45
CA ASP A 124 8.10 8.57 6.78
C ASP A 124 9.41 8.02 7.39
N GLU A 125 10.49 8.77 7.26
CA GLU A 125 11.85 8.38 7.67
C GLU A 125 11.93 8.00 9.15
N ASN A 126 11.18 8.69 10.00
CA ASN A 126 11.10 8.42 11.43
C ASN A 126 10.04 7.37 11.80
N GLY A 127 9.41 6.73 10.82
CA GLY A 127 8.28 5.82 11.03
C GLY A 127 6.98 6.56 11.36
N GLY A 128 5.96 5.81 11.73
CA GLY A 128 4.74 6.37 12.31
C GLY A 128 3.66 6.89 11.33
N ILE A 129 3.92 7.00 10.04
CA ILE A 129 2.90 7.43 9.08
C ILE A 129 2.12 6.23 8.56
N CYS A 130 0.80 6.23 8.75
CA CYS A 130 -0.11 5.20 8.25
C CYS A 130 -0.83 5.68 6.99
N CYS A 131 -0.95 4.78 5.99
CA CYS A 131 -1.70 5.05 4.77
C CYS A 131 -3.23 5.12 4.96
N GLY A 132 -3.75 4.81 6.15
CA GLY A 132 -5.19 4.77 6.45
C GLY A 132 -5.91 3.49 6.04
N ARG A 133 -5.26 2.56 5.32
CA ARG A 133 -5.90 1.30 4.89
C ARG A 133 -6.41 0.45 6.06
N PRO A 134 -5.68 0.24 7.16
CA PRO A 134 -6.19 -0.53 8.29
C PRO A 134 -7.48 0.05 8.86
N MET A 135 -7.58 1.37 8.98
CA MET A 135 -8.80 2.03 9.46
C MET A 135 -9.95 1.86 8.47
N TRP A 136 -9.66 1.98 7.16
CA TRP A 136 -10.64 1.71 6.11
C TRP A 136 -11.18 0.28 6.18
N MET A 137 -10.29 -0.72 6.29
CA MET A 137 -10.64 -2.13 6.39
C MET A 137 -11.43 -2.47 7.66
N ALA A 138 -11.21 -1.71 8.73
CA ALA A 138 -11.96 -1.82 9.98
C ALA A 138 -13.34 -1.13 9.94
N GLY A 139 -13.69 -0.44 8.83
CA GLY A 139 -14.91 0.33 8.72
C GLY A 139 -14.87 1.70 9.42
N ARG A 140 -13.70 2.15 9.86
CA ARG A 140 -13.47 3.45 10.52
C ARG A 140 -13.17 4.53 9.48
N PHE A 141 -14.15 4.84 8.66
CA PHE A 141 -13.96 5.66 7.46
C PHE A 141 -13.52 7.10 7.75
N GLU A 142 -14.05 7.72 8.81
CA GLU A 142 -13.67 9.10 9.15
C GLU A 142 -12.20 9.21 9.58
N GLN A 143 -11.71 8.24 10.37
CA GLN A 143 -10.31 8.20 10.76
C GLN A 143 -9.40 7.96 9.53
N ALA A 144 -9.79 7.03 8.65
CA ALA A 144 -9.07 6.78 7.41
C ALA A 144 -9.04 8.03 6.53
N LYS A 145 -10.15 8.76 6.41
CA LYS A 145 -10.26 9.99 5.62
C LYS A 145 -9.33 11.09 6.14
N GLN A 146 -9.30 11.32 7.45
CA GLN A 146 -8.38 12.28 8.07
C GLN A 146 -6.90 11.95 7.76
N MET A 147 -6.52 10.67 7.83
CA MET A 147 -5.17 10.23 7.46
C MET A 147 -4.87 10.47 5.97
N ILE A 148 -5.84 10.16 5.09
CA ILE A 148 -5.72 10.36 3.64
C ILE A 148 -5.55 11.84 3.32
N GLU A 149 -6.36 12.72 3.90
CA GLU A 149 -6.28 14.17 3.70
C GLU A 149 -4.92 14.72 4.12
N LYS A 150 -4.48 14.39 5.36
CA LYS A 150 -3.18 14.84 5.87
C LYS A 150 -2.01 14.34 5.01
N ASN A 151 -1.99 13.07 4.65
CA ASN A 151 -0.94 12.52 3.79
C ASN A 151 -0.96 13.14 2.39
N THR A 152 -2.15 13.43 1.85
CA THR A 152 -2.31 14.10 0.55
C THR A 152 -1.67 15.49 0.56
N GLU A 153 -1.86 16.26 1.63
CA GLU A 153 -1.24 17.58 1.80
C GLU A 153 0.28 17.47 1.82
N ILE A 154 0.84 16.55 2.60
CA ILE A 154 2.30 16.31 2.68
C ILE A 154 2.86 15.93 1.31
N ILE A 155 2.22 15.00 0.60
CA ILE A 155 2.66 14.53 -0.71
C ILE A 155 2.64 15.68 -1.73
N LYS A 156 1.57 16.45 -1.80
CA LYS A 156 1.46 17.62 -2.70
C LYS A 156 2.49 18.69 -2.38
N ALA A 157 2.71 18.98 -1.10
CA ALA A 157 3.71 19.95 -0.66
C ALA A 157 5.16 19.52 -0.94
N SER A 158 5.42 18.21 -1.10
CA SER A 158 6.76 17.69 -1.38
C SER A 158 7.31 18.08 -2.76
N GLY A 159 6.43 18.44 -3.70
CA GLY A 159 6.76 18.70 -5.09
C GLY A 159 7.19 17.43 -5.87
N ALA A 160 6.92 16.25 -5.34
CA ALA A 160 7.23 14.98 -6.02
C ALA A 160 6.39 14.80 -7.29
N THR A 161 6.98 14.18 -8.29
CA THR A 161 6.28 13.73 -9.51
C THR A 161 5.87 12.26 -9.41
N THR A 162 6.53 11.51 -8.53
CA THR A 162 6.29 10.07 -8.36
C THR A 162 6.25 9.72 -6.87
N LEU A 163 5.21 9.01 -6.44
CA LEU A 163 5.08 8.40 -5.13
C LEU A 163 5.39 6.91 -5.24
N LEU A 164 6.54 6.51 -4.69
CA LEU A 164 7.01 5.12 -4.68
C LEU A 164 6.56 4.43 -3.40
N LEU A 165 6.05 3.22 -3.50
CA LEU A 165 5.52 2.43 -2.38
C LEU A 165 6.08 1.00 -2.38
N SER A 166 6.45 0.48 -1.20
CA SER A 166 6.88 -0.91 -1.05
C SER A 166 5.77 -1.85 -0.57
N CYS A 167 4.72 -1.30 0.03
CA CYS A 167 3.66 -2.10 0.64
C CYS A 167 2.44 -2.22 -0.31
N PRO A 168 2.04 -3.44 -0.72
CA PRO A 168 0.86 -3.66 -1.57
C PRO A 168 -0.44 -3.10 -0.99
N ILE A 169 -0.60 -3.18 0.33
CA ILE A 169 -1.77 -2.66 1.05
C ILE A 169 -1.82 -1.13 0.95
N CYS A 170 -0.68 -0.46 1.12
CA CYS A 170 -0.57 0.98 0.95
C CYS A 170 -0.80 1.36 -0.52
N TYR A 171 -0.15 0.68 -1.45
CA TYR A 171 -0.32 0.94 -2.87
C TYR A 171 -1.80 0.96 -3.29
N LYS A 172 -2.56 -0.05 -2.89
CA LYS A 172 -3.99 -0.13 -3.23
C LYS A 172 -4.80 1.06 -2.71
N ILE A 173 -4.64 1.44 -1.45
CA ILE A 173 -5.41 2.57 -0.91
C ILE A 173 -5.00 3.90 -1.55
N PHE A 174 -3.70 4.08 -1.87
CA PHE A 174 -3.24 5.26 -2.60
C PHE A 174 -3.87 5.35 -3.99
N LYS A 175 -3.95 4.24 -4.72
CA LYS A 175 -4.63 4.18 -6.03
C LYS A 175 -6.14 4.41 -5.95
N GLU A 176 -6.80 3.91 -4.91
CA GLU A 176 -8.27 3.93 -4.80
C GLU A 176 -8.83 5.21 -4.18
N ARG A 177 -8.08 5.83 -3.24
CA ARG A 177 -8.66 6.83 -2.34
C ARG A 177 -7.94 8.18 -2.31
N TYR A 178 -6.66 8.21 -2.66
CA TYR A 178 -5.91 9.45 -2.70
C TYR A 178 -6.14 10.22 -4.00
N LYS A 179 -6.31 11.53 -3.92
CA LYS A 179 -6.44 12.41 -5.09
C LYS A 179 -5.10 13.10 -5.35
N LEU A 180 -4.23 12.41 -6.08
CA LEU A 180 -2.86 12.82 -6.37
C LEU A 180 -2.70 13.16 -7.86
N GLU A 181 -3.52 14.13 -8.35
CA GLU A 181 -3.42 14.58 -9.74
C GLU A 181 -2.00 15.08 -10.04
N GLY A 182 -1.43 14.61 -11.16
CA GLY A 182 -0.07 14.98 -11.60
C GLY A 182 1.06 14.24 -10.86
N ILE A 183 0.74 13.35 -9.92
CA ILE A 183 1.73 12.50 -9.22
C ILE A 183 1.48 11.04 -9.57
N GLU A 184 2.48 10.40 -10.17
CA GLU A 184 2.42 8.97 -10.47
C GLU A 184 2.51 8.17 -9.16
N VAL A 185 1.56 7.27 -8.91
CA VAL A 185 1.61 6.31 -7.79
C VAL A 185 2.07 4.96 -8.34
N ILE A 186 3.23 4.49 -7.87
CA ILE A 186 3.87 3.27 -8.40
C ILE A 186 4.35 2.35 -7.27
N HIS A 187 4.17 1.03 -7.45
CA HIS A 187 4.73 0.05 -6.53
C HIS A 187 6.20 -0.22 -6.87
N HIS A 188 7.04 -0.50 -5.87
CA HIS A 188 8.48 -0.67 -6.08
C HIS A 188 8.81 -1.77 -7.10
N THR A 189 8.01 -2.83 -7.20
CA THR A 189 8.25 -3.90 -8.18
C THR A 189 7.99 -3.45 -9.61
N GLU A 190 6.98 -2.63 -9.87
CA GLU A 190 6.76 -2.00 -11.18
C GLU A 190 7.90 -1.04 -11.52
N PHE A 191 8.35 -0.29 -10.51
CA PHE A 191 9.43 0.67 -10.68
C PHE A 191 10.76 -0.02 -10.99
N ILE A 192 11.09 -1.11 -10.28
CA ILE A 192 12.28 -1.93 -10.54
C ILE A 192 12.22 -2.55 -11.94
N ASP A 193 11.10 -3.12 -12.35
CA ASP A 193 10.89 -3.65 -13.71
C ASP A 193 11.14 -2.57 -14.78
N ARG A 194 10.63 -1.35 -14.55
CA ARG A 194 10.88 -0.17 -15.40
C ARG A 194 12.37 0.16 -15.49
N LEU A 195 13.08 0.19 -14.37
CA LEU A 195 14.52 0.48 -14.33
C LEU A 195 15.35 -0.58 -15.09
N ILE A 196 14.99 -1.86 -14.95
CA ILE A 196 15.60 -2.97 -15.69
C ILE A 196 15.36 -2.80 -17.19
N THR A 197 14.12 -2.56 -17.58
CA THR A 197 13.72 -2.39 -18.99
C THR A 197 14.42 -1.19 -19.66
N GLN A 198 14.65 -0.12 -18.88
CA GLN A 198 15.38 1.07 -19.34
C GLN A 198 16.91 0.90 -19.31
N GLY A 199 17.43 -0.24 -18.83
CA GLY A 199 18.87 -0.47 -18.69
C GLY A 199 19.55 0.36 -17.60
N ARG A 200 18.79 0.99 -16.70
CA ARG A 200 19.32 1.81 -15.59
C ARG A 200 19.91 0.96 -14.46
N ILE A 201 19.42 -0.25 -14.32
CA ILE A 201 19.99 -1.27 -13.43
C ILE A 201 20.10 -2.60 -14.17
N SER A 202 21.10 -3.40 -13.80
CA SER A 202 21.25 -4.76 -14.28
C SER A 202 21.04 -5.76 -13.17
N VAL A 203 20.35 -6.86 -13.47
CA VAL A 203 20.15 -7.97 -12.55
C VAL A 203 21.01 -9.16 -12.96
N ARG A 204 21.51 -9.91 -11.98
CA ARG A 204 22.26 -11.16 -12.23
C ARG A 204 21.37 -12.34 -11.82
N ARG A 205 21.36 -13.39 -12.61
CA ARG A 205 20.69 -14.63 -12.23
C ARG A 205 21.36 -15.20 -10.98
N ALA A 206 20.57 -15.45 -9.96
CA ALA A 206 21.05 -15.98 -8.67
C ALA A 206 21.40 -17.48 -8.73
N GLY A 207 21.02 -18.21 -9.78
CA GLY A 207 21.21 -19.65 -9.90
C GLY A 207 20.33 -20.48 -8.95
N THR A 208 19.43 -19.86 -8.22
CA THR A 208 18.49 -20.47 -7.28
C THR A 208 17.07 -20.41 -7.82
N SER A 209 16.31 -21.48 -7.64
CA SER A 209 14.87 -21.48 -7.93
C SER A 209 14.09 -20.96 -6.74
N PHE A 210 13.08 -20.13 -6.98
CA PHE A 210 12.17 -19.64 -5.95
C PHE A 210 10.73 -19.64 -6.48
N VAL A 211 9.77 -19.60 -5.57
CA VAL A 211 8.35 -19.46 -5.88
C VAL A 211 7.90 -18.09 -5.46
N TYR A 212 7.36 -17.33 -6.39
CA TYR A 212 6.77 -16.02 -6.09
C TYR A 212 5.30 -16.17 -5.72
N HIS A 213 4.93 -15.65 -4.56
CA HIS A 213 3.54 -15.56 -4.10
C HIS A 213 2.98 -14.16 -4.39
N ASP A 214 1.96 -14.08 -5.24
CA ASP A 214 1.31 -12.79 -5.53
C ASP A 214 0.60 -12.23 -4.30
N PRO A 215 0.98 -11.05 -3.80
CA PRO A 215 0.23 -10.39 -2.75
C PRO A 215 -1.20 -10.10 -3.22
N CYS A 216 -2.19 -10.46 -2.41
CA CYS A 216 -3.59 -10.34 -2.83
C CYS A 216 -4.02 -8.90 -3.16
N GLU A 217 -3.46 -7.91 -2.46
CA GLU A 217 -3.75 -6.51 -2.70
C GLU A 217 -3.06 -5.96 -3.97
N LEU A 218 -1.89 -6.49 -4.34
CA LEU A 218 -1.18 -6.11 -5.55
C LEU A 218 -1.76 -6.82 -6.78
N GLY A 219 -1.81 -8.16 -6.74
CA GLY A 219 -2.34 -8.97 -7.85
C GLY A 219 -3.84 -8.77 -8.04
N ARG A 220 -4.67 -9.40 -7.21
CA ARG A 220 -6.14 -9.30 -7.34
C ARG A 220 -6.69 -7.90 -7.14
N GLY A 221 -6.06 -7.13 -6.25
CA GLY A 221 -6.50 -5.79 -5.90
C GLY A 221 -6.18 -4.72 -6.92
N CYS A 222 -5.03 -4.83 -7.61
CA CYS A 222 -4.52 -3.80 -8.51
C CYS A 222 -4.16 -4.33 -9.91
N GLY A 223 -4.27 -5.63 -10.17
CA GLY A 223 -3.97 -6.23 -11.48
C GLY A 223 -2.49 -6.39 -11.79
N ILE A 224 -1.59 -6.20 -10.81
CA ILE A 224 -0.15 -6.22 -11.01
C ILE A 224 0.36 -7.62 -10.71
N TYR A 225 0.75 -8.33 -11.75
CA TYR A 225 1.23 -9.71 -11.70
C TYR A 225 2.58 -9.90 -12.38
N GLU A 226 2.76 -9.32 -13.56
CA GLU A 226 3.89 -9.61 -14.43
C GLU A 226 5.14 -8.80 -14.08
N GLU A 227 4.96 -7.54 -13.65
CA GLU A 227 6.06 -6.64 -13.29
C GLU A 227 6.93 -7.22 -12.16
N PRO A 228 6.34 -7.73 -11.04
CA PRO A 228 7.13 -8.40 -10.01
C PRO A 228 7.89 -9.61 -10.53
N ARG A 229 7.29 -10.41 -11.41
CA ARG A 229 7.92 -11.60 -12.00
C ARG A 229 9.11 -11.23 -12.87
N ARG A 230 8.95 -10.23 -13.73
CA ARG A 230 10.07 -9.73 -14.58
C ARG A 230 11.18 -9.10 -13.75
N ALA A 231 10.84 -8.43 -12.64
CA ALA A 231 11.82 -7.81 -11.75
C ALA A 231 12.73 -8.84 -11.04
N ILE A 232 12.26 -10.07 -10.87
CA ILE A 232 13.01 -11.13 -10.18
C ILE A 232 13.59 -12.19 -11.13
N GLY A 233 13.37 -12.09 -12.44
CA GLY A 233 13.97 -12.96 -13.48
C GLY A 233 13.13 -14.09 -13.95
#